data_b22037a3e1efe36ca9b1554a6f4ec2a3
#
_entry.id   b22037a3e1efe36ca9b1554a6f4ec2a3
#
_cell.length_a   1.000
_cell.length_b   1.000
_cell.length_c   1.000
_cell.angle_alpha   90.00
_cell.angle_beta   90.00
_cell.angle_gamma   90.00
#
_symmetry.space_group_name_H-M   'P 1'
#
loop_
_entity.id
_entity.type
_entity.pdbx_description
1 polymer ?
#
loop_
_entity_poly.entity_id
_entity_poly.type
_entity_poly.pdbx_seq_one_letter_code
_entity_poly.pdbx_strand_id
1 'polypeptide(L)'
;MARPSDTKTRIQAVARELFALQGIQQTSLRQISDRLGITKPALYYHFASRDDLVRSIIEPMIDDIDRFVTGRERGDPRRLLEDYFDLVWRHREVISMMLRDLNTLSYLDVGERFMAWRRRLVFLLLGDELTVAQQVRATVGLGGMSDCAVEYAHLALDEVKPVAVEAAAAALGLP
;
A
#
# COMPACT_ATOMS: atom_id res chain seq x y z
N MET A 1 11.66 -31.12 4.19
CA MET A 1 12.18 -30.01 3.36
C MET A 1 11.04 -29.06 3.04
N ALA A 2 11.13 -27.77 3.40
CA ALA A 2 10.13 -26.77 3.05
C ALA A 2 10.07 -26.60 1.52
N ARG A 3 8.87 -26.42 0.96
CA ARG A 3 8.73 -26.17 -0.49
C ARG A 3 9.37 -24.81 -0.85
N PRO A 4 9.94 -24.63 -2.05
CA PRO A 4 10.58 -23.37 -2.47
C PRO A 4 9.66 -22.15 -2.32
N SER A 5 8.35 -22.27 -2.56
CA SER A 5 7.35 -21.23 -2.35
C SER A 5 7.22 -20.81 -0.88
N ASP A 6 7.35 -21.75 0.06
CA ASP A 6 7.28 -21.50 1.49
C ASP A 6 8.50 -20.70 1.99
N THR A 7 9.71 -21.05 1.49
CA THR A 7 10.93 -20.33 1.83
C THR A 7 10.89 -18.87 1.31
N LYS A 8 10.40 -18.64 0.08
CA LYS A 8 10.24 -17.29 -0.48
C LYS A 8 9.34 -16.43 0.39
N THR A 9 8.18 -16.96 0.77
CA THR A 9 7.21 -16.26 1.63
C THR A 9 7.80 -15.95 3.02
N ARG A 10 8.55 -16.87 3.61
CA ARG A 10 9.22 -16.67 4.90
C ARG A 10 10.30 -15.59 4.82
N ILE A 11 11.07 -15.53 3.73
CA ILE A 11 12.05 -14.45 3.49
C ILE A 11 11.34 -13.10 3.43
N GLN A 12 10.25 -13.00 2.67
CA GLN A 12 9.47 -11.77 2.56
C GLN A 12 8.86 -11.34 3.90
N ALA A 13 8.38 -12.27 4.73
CA ALA A 13 7.83 -11.97 6.05
C ALA A 13 8.89 -11.37 6.97
N VAL A 14 10.06 -12.02 7.11
CA VAL A 14 11.18 -11.51 7.93
C VAL A 14 11.73 -10.20 7.38
N ALA A 15 11.77 -10.05 6.06
CA ALA A 15 12.18 -8.78 5.44
C ALA A 15 11.23 -7.63 5.84
N ARG A 16 9.91 -7.84 5.76
CA ARG A 16 8.90 -6.84 6.20
C ARG A 16 9.08 -6.45 7.66
N GLU A 17 9.28 -7.43 8.56
CA GLU A 17 9.55 -7.15 9.97
C GLU A 17 10.78 -6.26 10.16
N LEU A 18 11.92 -6.61 9.53
CA LEU A 18 13.16 -5.85 9.65
C LEU A 18 13.04 -4.46 8.98
N PHE A 19 12.39 -4.36 7.83
CA PHE A 19 12.12 -3.07 7.16
C PHE A 19 11.25 -2.16 8.02
N ALA A 20 10.25 -2.71 8.70
CA ALA A 20 9.40 -1.94 9.61
C ALA A 20 10.16 -1.46 10.86
N LEU A 21 11.10 -2.27 11.38
CA LEU A 21 11.85 -1.96 12.60
C LEU A 21 12.97 -0.94 12.37
N GLN A 22 13.77 -1.13 11.32
CA GLN A 22 15.02 -0.38 11.13
C GLN A 22 15.13 0.32 9.76
N GLY A 23 14.11 0.20 8.90
CA GLY A 23 14.11 0.76 7.56
C GLY A 23 14.75 -0.16 6.50
N ILE A 24 14.38 0.08 5.24
CA ILE A 24 14.86 -0.73 4.09
C ILE A 24 16.36 -0.55 3.89
N GLN A 25 16.86 0.68 3.96
CA GLN A 25 18.26 0.99 3.71
C GLN A 25 19.21 0.38 4.75
N GLN A 26 18.76 0.25 5.99
CA GLN A 26 19.53 -0.31 7.10
C GLN A 26 19.44 -1.85 7.17
N THR A 27 18.62 -2.46 6.34
CA THR A 27 18.41 -3.92 6.34
C THR A 27 19.21 -4.57 5.21
N SER A 28 20.09 -5.50 5.58
CA SER A 28 20.87 -6.28 4.65
C SER A 28 20.27 -7.68 4.42
N LEU A 29 20.51 -8.27 3.25
CA LEU A 29 20.15 -9.66 2.98
C LEU A 29 20.79 -10.64 3.97
N ARG A 30 21.98 -10.29 4.52
CA ARG A 30 22.65 -11.07 5.55
C ARG A 30 21.81 -11.13 6.83
N GLN A 31 21.36 -9.99 7.34
CA GLN A 31 20.52 -9.95 8.54
C GLN A 31 19.24 -10.80 8.36
N ILE A 32 18.66 -10.77 7.17
CA ILE A 32 17.47 -11.59 6.84
C ILE A 32 17.82 -13.08 6.86
N SER A 33 18.94 -13.48 6.23
CA SER A 33 19.37 -14.90 6.23
C SER A 33 19.71 -15.40 7.63
N ASP A 34 20.43 -14.59 8.41
CA ASP A 34 20.82 -14.92 9.79
C ASP A 34 19.56 -15.07 10.68
N ARG A 35 18.57 -14.19 10.55
CA ARG A 35 17.30 -14.23 11.29
C ARG A 35 16.45 -15.46 10.95
N LEU A 36 16.51 -15.92 9.70
CA LEU A 36 15.80 -17.11 9.22
C LEU A 36 16.52 -18.43 9.48
N GLY A 37 17.83 -18.38 9.85
CA GLY A 37 18.67 -19.56 9.97
C GLY A 37 18.92 -20.26 8.63
N ILE A 38 18.96 -19.50 7.52
CA ILE A 38 19.26 -20.04 6.18
C ILE A 38 20.61 -19.53 5.69
N THR A 39 21.21 -20.26 4.75
CA THR A 39 22.48 -19.83 4.16
C THR A 39 22.28 -18.67 3.18
N LYS A 40 23.29 -17.80 3.02
CA LYS A 40 23.28 -16.74 2.00
C LYS A 40 22.96 -17.27 0.59
N PRO A 41 23.60 -18.34 0.10
CA PRO A 41 23.25 -18.91 -1.21
C PRO A 41 21.76 -19.30 -1.33
N ALA A 42 21.17 -19.82 -0.26
CA ALA A 42 19.74 -20.15 -0.25
C ALA A 42 18.85 -18.91 -0.38
N LEU A 43 19.23 -17.79 0.24
CA LEU A 43 18.51 -16.52 0.08
C LEU A 43 18.71 -15.97 -1.33
N TYR A 44 19.94 -15.94 -1.86
CA TYR A 44 20.23 -15.45 -3.21
C TYR A 44 19.59 -16.29 -4.33
N TYR A 45 19.29 -17.55 -4.07
CA TYR A 45 18.50 -18.38 -4.98
C TYR A 45 17.08 -17.81 -5.19
N HIS A 46 16.49 -17.17 -4.17
CA HIS A 46 15.15 -16.59 -4.24
C HIS A 46 15.13 -15.12 -4.66
N PHE A 47 16.15 -14.35 -4.26
CA PHE A 47 16.22 -12.90 -4.51
C PHE A 47 17.65 -12.50 -4.85
N ALA A 48 17.86 -12.02 -6.08
CA ALA A 48 19.17 -11.66 -6.59
C ALA A 48 19.76 -10.43 -5.88
N SER A 49 18.92 -9.55 -5.38
CA SER A 49 19.31 -8.32 -4.67
C SER A 49 18.30 -7.95 -3.58
N ARG A 50 18.66 -6.96 -2.75
CA ARG A 50 17.72 -6.36 -1.80
C ARG A 50 16.56 -5.68 -2.54
N ASP A 51 16.84 -4.99 -3.65
CA ASP A 51 15.85 -4.29 -4.44
C ASP A 51 14.85 -5.26 -5.08
N ASP A 52 15.31 -6.44 -5.51
CA ASP A 52 14.46 -7.52 -5.99
C ASP A 52 13.50 -8.03 -4.89
N LEU A 53 14.01 -8.19 -3.67
CA LEU A 53 13.20 -8.54 -2.51
C LEU A 53 12.18 -7.44 -2.17
N VAL A 54 12.59 -6.17 -2.13
CA VAL A 54 11.71 -5.02 -1.89
C VAL A 54 10.62 -4.96 -2.95
N ARG A 55 11.00 -5.07 -4.23
CA ARG A 55 10.06 -5.11 -5.35
C ARG A 55 9.01 -6.21 -5.16
N SER A 56 9.43 -7.42 -4.82
CA SER A 56 8.53 -8.56 -4.63
C SER A 56 7.52 -8.39 -3.47
N ILE A 57 7.82 -7.51 -2.52
CA ILE A 57 6.92 -7.15 -1.40
C ILE A 57 5.91 -6.09 -1.83
N ILE A 58 6.32 -5.14 -2.67
CA ILE A 58 5.51 -3.98 -3.09
C ILE A 58 4.63 -4.30 -4.30
N GLU A 59 5.12 -5.07 -5.27
CA GLU A 59 4.39 -5.40 -6.50
C GLU A 59 2.96 -5.92 -6.28
N PRO A 60 2.67 -6.83 -5.32
CA PRO A 60 1.31 -7.29 -5.08
C PRO A 60 0.33 -6.15 -4.71
N MET A 61 0.80 -5.16 -3.94
CA MET A 61 0.01 -3.97 -3.63
C MET A 61 -0.24 -3.12 -4.88
N ILE A 62 0.79 -2.92 -5.68
CA ILE A 62 0.71 -2.16 -6.93
C ILE A 62 -0.31 -2.81 -7.88
N ASP A 63 -0.23 -4.13 -8.07
CA ASP A 63 -1.13 -4.89 -8.93
C ASP A 63 -2.59 -4.85 -8.42
N ASP A 64 -2.78 -4.89 -7.10
CA ASP A 64 -4.10 -4.80 -6.50
C ASP A 64 -4.72 -3.41 -6.72
N ILE A 65 -3.93 -2.34 -6.58
CA ILE A 65 -4.38 -0.97 -6.83
C ILE A 65 -4.69 -0.77 -8.32
N ASP A 66 -3.80 -1.21 -9.22
CA ASP A 66 -4.04 -1.14 -10.67
C ASP A 66 -5.35 -1.83 -11.05
N ARG A 67 -5.56 -3.06 -10.60
CA ARG A 67 -6.80 -3.79 -10.84
C ARG A 67 -8.02 -3.08 -10.26
N PHE A 68 -7.87 -2.49 -9.08
CA PHE A 68 -8.94 -1.76 -8.42
C PHE A 68 -9.40 -0.55 -9.23
N VAL A 69 -8.48 0.25 -9.75
CA VAL A 69 -8.83 1.49 -10.47
C VAL A 69 -9.17 1.28 -11.93
N THR A 70 -8.56 0.28 -12.60
CA THR A 70 -8.80 0.00 -14.04
C THR A 70 -10.05 -0.82 -14.29
N GLY A 71 -10.40 -1.73 -13.38
CA GLY A 71 -11.55 -2.61 -13.51
C GLY A 71 -12.89 -1.99 -13.09
N ARG A 72 -12.93 -0.67 -12.81
CA ARG A 72 -14.14 -0.03 -12.28
C ARG A 72 -14.69 1.05 -13.20
N GLU A 73 -16.02 1.08 -13.27
CA GLU A 73 -16.79 2.19 -13.80
C GLU A 73 -17.36 3.05 -12.66
N ARG A 74 -17.87 4.23 -13.00
CA ARG A 74 -18.56 5.09 -12.05
C ARG A 74 -19.82 4.40 -11.51
N GLY A 75 -20.00 4.46 -10.22
CA GLY A 75 -21.13 3.86 -9.51
C GLY A 75 -21.41 4.58 -8.21
N ASP A 76 -21.83 3.85 -7.19
CA ASP A 76 -22.04 4.39 -5.84
C ASP A 76 -20.71 4.89 -5.25
N PRO A 77 -20.56 6.21 -5.00
CA PRO A 77 -19.32 6.77 -4.48
C PRO A 77 -19.00 6.29 -3.06
N ARG A 78 -20.02 6.07 -2.22
CA ARG A 78 -19.83 5.62 -0.83
C ARG A 78 -19.26 4.19 -0.83
N ARG A 79 -19.83 3.31 -1.63
CA ARG A 79 -19.31 1.95 -1.81
C ARG A 79 -17.90 1.94 -2.38
N LEU A 80 -17.57 2.86 -3.29
CA LEU A 80 -16.21 3.00 -3.81
C LEU A 80 -15.23 3.39 -2.69
N LEU A 81 -15.60 4.29 -1.78
CA LEU A 81 -14.79 4.65 -0.62
C LEU A 81 -14.59 3.47 0.33
N GLU A 82 -15.65 2.70 0.60
CA GLU A 82 -15.56 1.49 1.45
C GLU A 82 -14.59 0.45 0.88
N ASP A 83 -14.72 0.17 -0.43
CA ASP A 83 -13.86 -0.79 -1.12
C ASP A 83 -12.41 -0.28 -1.22
N TYR A 84 -12.22 1.04 -1.40
CA TYR A 84 -10.90 1.67 -1.39
C TYR A 84 -10.25 1.58 0.00
N PHE A 85 -11.02 1.83 1.07
CA PHE A 85 -10.51 1.67 2.43
C PHE A 85 -10.07 0.23 2.70
N ASP A 86 -10.86 -0.76 2.30
CA ASP A 86 -10.50 -2.19 2.44
C ASP A 86 -9.19 -2.52 1.71
N LEU A 87 -8.98 -1.94 0.53
CA LEU A 87 -7.75 -2.10 -0.24
C LEU A 87 -6.54 -1.50 0.50
N VAL A 88 -6.65 -0.24 0.95
CA VAL A 88 -5.58 0.44 1.69
C VAL A 88 -5.30 -0.28 3.01
N TRP A 89 -6.34 -0.71 3.72
CA TRP A 89 -6.21 -1.47 4.97
C TRP A 89 -5.47 -2.79 4.79
N ARG A 90 -5.77 -3.51 3.71
CA ARG A 90 -5.07 -4.77 3.37
C ARG A 90 -3.58 -4.57 3.21
N HIS A 91 -3.17 -3.45 2.64
CA HIS A 91 -1.77 -3.13 2.31
C HIS A 91 -1.12 -2.14 3.29
N ARG A 92 -1.78 -1.80 4.42
CA ARG A 92 -1.32 -0.77 5.36
C ARG A 92 0.10 -0.96 5.86
N GLU A 93 0.55 -2.21 6.05
CA GLU A 93 1.92 -2.49 6.48
C GLU A 93 2.95 -2.12 5.41
N VAL A 94 2.66 -2.45 4.15
CA VAL A 94 3.52 -2.10 3.01
C VAL A 94 3.53 -0.59 2.80
N ILE A 95 2.37 0.06 2.90
CA ILE A 95 2.24 1.51 2.81
C ILE A 95 3.04 2.20 3.93
N SER A 96 2.89 1.74 5.18
CA SER A 96 3.65 2.26 6.32
C SER A 96 5.16 2.10 6.12
N MET A 97 5.61 0.96 5.61
CA MET A 97 7.01 0.71 5.28
C MET A 97 7.53 1.70 4.22
N MET A 98 6.75 1.98 3.19
CA MET A 98 7.12 2.93 2.12
C MET A 98 7.17 4.37 2.62
N LEU A 99 6.24 4.78 3.48
CA LEU A 99 6.21 6.13 4.06
C LEU A 99 7.42 6.42 4.96
N ARG A 100 7.99 5.39 5.60
CA ARG A 100 9.21 5.53 6.43
C ARG A 100 10.49 5.67 5.61
N ASP A 101 10.49 5.22 4.36
CA ASP A 101 11.65 5.30 3.47
C ASP A 101 11.21 5.83 2.10
N LEU A 102 11.14 7.17 2.00
CA LEU A 102 10.71 7.85 0.79
C LEU A 102 11.59 7.55 -0.44
N ASN A 103 12.84 7.13 -0.24
CA ASN A 103 13.71 6.70 -1.33
C ASN A 103 13.19 5.44 -2.02
N THR A 104 12.37 4.63 -1.33
CA THR A 104 11.74 3.45 -1.91
C THR A 104 10.79 3.80 -3.06
N LEU A 105 10.18 4.98 -3.04
CA LEU A 105 9.27 5.46 -4.09
C LEU A 105 9.97 5.65 -5.44
N SER A 106 11.27 5.94 -5.44
CA SER A 106 12.06 6.14 -6.67
C SER A 106 12.43 4.83 -7.38
N TYR A 107 12.44 3.69 -6.68
CA TYR A 107 12.85 2.40 -7.26
C TYR A 107 11.83 1.77 -8.21
N LEU A 108 10.56 2.21 -8.18
CA LEU A 108 9.45 1.49 -8.85
C LEU A 108 8.54 2.39 -9.68
N ASP A 109 8.93 3.64 -9.98
CA ASP A 109 8.06 4.64 -10.61
C ASP A 109 6.70 4.80 -9.90
N VAL A 110 6.68 4.44 -8.58
CA VAL A 110 5.46 4.42 -7.77
C VAL A 110 4.84 5.81 -7.69
N GLY A 111 5.66 6.86 -7.72
CA GLY A 111 5.18 8.24 -7.64
C GLY A 111 4.24 8.61 -8.78
N GLU A 112 4.61 8.33 -10.03
CA GLU A 112 3.78 8.61 -11.21
C GLU A 112 2.52 7.73 -11.21
N ARG A 113 2.66 6.45 -10.90
CA ARG A 113 1.53 5.51 -10.79
C ARG A 113 0.55 5.95 -9.70
N PHE A 114 1.06 6.35 -8.53
CA PHE A 114 0.23 6.86 -7.43
C PHE A 114 -0.60 8.07 -7.86
N MET A 115 -0.01 9.03 -8.58
CA MET A 115 -0.72 10.19 -9.10
C MET A 115 -1.78 9.80 -10.16
N ALA A 116 -1.49 8.79 -10.99
CA ALA A 116 -2.44 8.27 -11.97
C ALA A 116 -3.63 7.57 -11.29
N TRP A 117 -3.37 6.71 -10.29
CA TRP A 117 -4.42 6.06 -9.50
C TRP A 117 -5.31 7.07 -8.79
N ARG A 118 -4.69 8.09 -8.17
CA ARG A 118 -5.43 9.14 -7.48
C ARG A 118 -6.35 9.91 -8.44
N ARG A 119 -5.85 10.30 -9.62
CA ARG A 119 -6.69 10.94 -10.65
C ARG A 119 -7.85 10.04 -11.06
N ARG A 120 -7.59 8.74 -11.24
CA ARG A 120 -8.65 7.79 -11.61
C ARG A 120 -9.69 7.62 -10.51
N LEU A 121 -9.29 7.53 -9.24
CA LEU A 121 -10.21 7.47 -8.10
C LEU A 121 -11.07 8.73 -8.01
N VAL A 122 -10.47 9.90 -8.16
CA VAL A 122 -11.20 11.18 -8.16
C VAL A 122 -12.23 11.23 -9.30
N PHE A 123 -11.84 10.78 -10.50
CA PHE A 123 -12.78 10.66 -11.62
C PHE A 123 -13.94 9.70 -11.32
N LEU A 124 -13.66 8.54 -10.72
CA LEU A 124 -14.70 7.57 -10.36
C LEU A 124 -15.68 8.13 -9.32
N LEU A 125 -15.20 8.93 -8.38
CA LEU A 125 -16.01 9.54 -7.31
C LEU A 125 -16.82 10.76 -7.80
N LEU A 126 -16.18 11.67 -8.53
CA LEU A 126 -16.71 13.01 -8.78
C LEU A 126 -16.89 13.36 -10.27
N GLY A 127 -16.31 12.59 -11.19
CA GLY A 127 -16.30 12.88 -12.63
C GLY A 127 -15.05 13.63 -13.08
N ASP A 128 -15.09 14.22 -14.26
CA ASP A 128 -13.97 14.85 -14.96
C ASP A 128 -13.97 16.39 -14.86
N GLU A 129 -15.13 17.01 -14.79
CA GLU A 129 -15.26 18.47 -14.67
C GLU A 129 -15.28 18.92 -13.21
N LEU A 130 -14.08 19.11 -12.61
CA LEU A 130 -13.94 19.44 -11.22
C LEU A 130 -13.50 20.88 -10.98
N THR A 131 -14.21 21.57 -10.10
CA THR A 131 -13.75 22.83 -9.52
C THR A 131 -12.52 22.62 -8.64
N VAL A 132 -11.74 23.67 -8.40
CA VAL A 132 -10.59 23.63 -7.47
C VAL A 132 -11.04 23.17 -6.07
N ALA A 133 -12.21 23.62 -5.61
CA ALA A 133 -12.76 23.23 -4.32
C ALA A 133 -12.99 21.70 -4.24
N GLN A 134 -13.53 21.09 -5.28
CA GLN A 134 -13.74 19.64 -5.35
C GLN A 134 -12.41 18.87 -5.39
N GLN A 135 -11.41 19.37 -6.12
CA GLN A 135 -10.07 18.78 -6.16
C GLN A 135 -9.39 18.80 -4.78
N VAL A 136 -9.49 19.92 -4.06
CA VAL A 136 -8.97 20.05 -2.69
C VAL A 136 -9.69 19.11 -1.74
N ARG A 137 -11.03 19.06 -1.79
CA ARG A 137 -11.84 18.14 -0.97
C ARG A 137 -11.49 16.67 -1.23
N ALA A 138 -11.29 16.28 -2.49
CA ALA A 138 -10.86 14.94 -2.85
C ALA A 138 -9.48 14.62 -2.29
N THR A 139 -8.57 15.59 -2.31
CA THR A 139 -7.23 15.44 -1.72
C THR A 139 -7.30 15.21 -0.22
N VAL A 140 -8.09 15.98 0.49
CA VAL A 140 -8.27 15.85 1.95
C VAL A 140 -8.98 14.53 2.29
N GLY A 141 -10.09 14.22 1.62
CA GLY A 141 -10.88 13.02 1.93
C GLY A 141 -10.11 11.71 1.65
N LEU A 142 -9.55 11.56 0.46
CA LEU A 142 -8.81 10.35 0.09
C LEU A 142 -7.47 10.24 0.86
N GLY A 143 -6.77 11.36 1.05
CA GLY A 143 -5.51 11.38 1.80
C GLY A 143 -5.74 11.00 3.26
N GLY A 144 -6.62 11.73 3.96
CA GLY A 144 -6.92 11.46 5.36
C GLY A 144 -7.46 10.06 5.61
N MET A 145 -8.28 9.52 4.70
CA MET A 145 -8.77 8.16 4.80
C MET A 145 -7.62 7.13 4.68
N SER A 146 -6.67 7.36 3.78
CA SER A 146 -5.47 6.49 3.64
C SER A 146 -4.56 6.60 4.87
N ASP A 147 -4.39 7.80 5.42
CA ASP A 147 -3.61 8.03 6.64
C ASP A 147 -4.23 7.31 7.83
N CYS A 148 -5.57 7.30 7.96
CA CYS A 148 -6.26 6.55 9.02
C CYS A 148 -5.95 5.04 8.98
N ALA A 149 -5.83 4.44 7.81
CA ALA A 149 -5.52 3.02 7.70
C ALA A 149 -4.11 2.67 8.21
N VAL A 150 -3.18 3.62 8.15
CA VAL A 150 -1.80 3.45 8.65
C VAL A 150 -1.70 3.83 10.13
N GLU A 151 -2.24 4.98 10.52
CA GLU A 151 -2.15 5.51 11.89
C GLU A 151 -2.88 4.61 12.90
N TYR A 152 -4.05 4.13 12.53
CA TYR A 152 -4.89 3.30 13.38
C TYR A 152 -4.78 1.79 13.06
N ALA A 153 -3.68 1.36 12.45
CA ALA A 153 -3.44 -0.04 12.09
C ALA A 153 -3.48 -1.03 13.27
N HIS A 154 -3.34 -0.51 14.50
CA HIS A 154 -3.40 -1.27 15.75
C HIS A 154 -4.83 -1.54 16.25
N LEU A 155 -5.84 -0.89 15.69
CA LEU A 155 -7.26 -1.09 15.98
C LEU A 155 -7.89 -2.13 15.04
N ALA A 156 -9.14 -2.49 15.29
CA ALA A 156 -9.88 -3.37 14.41
C ALA A 156 -10.45 -2.61 13.19
N LEU A 157 -10.53 -3.28 12.04
CA LEU A 157 -11.05 -2.68 10.80
C LEU A 157 -12.47 -2.11 10.97
N ASP A 158 -13.33 -2.82 11.67
CA ASP A 158 -14.72 -2.48 11.91
C ASP A 158 -14.91 -1.27 12.86
N GLU A 159 -13.88 -0.93 13.63
CA GLU A 159 -13.86 0.30 14.44
C GLU A 159 -13.43 1.52 13.58
N VAL A 160 -12.45 1.35 12.70
CA VAL A 160 -11.84 2.47 11.95
C VAL A 160 -12.59 2.78 10.65
N LYS A 161 -12.94 1.74 9.89
CA LYS A 161 -13.51 1.89 8.54
C LYS A 161 -14.77 2.76 8.49
N PRO A 162 -15.80 2.56 9.33
CA PRO A 162 -17.03 3.36 9.25
C PRO A 162 -16.75 4.85 9.45
N VAL A 163 -15.89 5.18 10.41
CA VAL A 163 -15.55 6.58 10.74
C VAL A 163 -14.71 7.21 9.63
N ALA A 164 -13.73 6.51 9.10
CA ALA A 164 -12.87 7.00 8.03
C ALA A 164 -13.64 7.23 6.73
N VAL A 165 -14.54 6.31 6.37
CA VAL A 165 -15.41 6.43 5.19
C VAL A 165 -16.40 7.59 5.34
N GLU A 166 -17.01 7.75 6.50
CA GLU A 166 -17.94 8.86 6.80
C GLU A 166 -17.23 10.21 6.69
N ALA A 167 -16.06 10.34 7.31
CA ALA A 167 -15.25 11.55 7.25
C ALA A 167 -14.81 11.90 5.83
N ALA A 168 -14.42 10.89 5.04
CA ALA A 168 -14.05 11.09 3.64
C ALA A 168 -15.27 11.49 2.79
N ALA A 169 -16.42 10.85 2.97
CA ALA A 169 -17.67 11.20 2.28
C ALA A 169 -18.09 12.64 2.59
N ALA A 170 -18.04 13.04 3.85
CA ALA A 170 -18.33 14.41 4.28
C ALA A 170 -17.36 15.43 3.66
N ALA A 171 -16.04 15.13 3.67
CA ALA A 171 -15.04 15.97 3.04
C ALA A 171 -15.28 16.16 1.53
N LEU A 172 -15.70 15.10 0.84
CA LEU A 172 -16.04 15.09 -0.59
C LEU A 172 -17.37 15.79 -0.88
N GLY A 173 -18.22 16.02 0.11
CA GLY A 173 -19.59 16.53 -0.05
C GLY A 173 -20.53 15.49 -0.66
N LEU A 174 -20.28 14.21 -0.41
CA LEU A 174 -21.15 13.12 -0.82
C LEU A 174 -22.33 12.98 0.17
N PRO A 175 -23.50 12.56 -0.31
CA PRO A 175 -24.68 12.33 0.53
C PRO A 175 -24.51 11.13 1.47
#